data_e82f27d8ebe7d160ac0b6507b0d7c4a6
#
_entry.id   e82f27d8ebe7d160ac0b6507b0d7c4a6
#
_cell.length_a   1.000
_cell.length_b   1.000
_cell.length_c   1.000
_cell.angle_alpha   90.00
_cell.angle_beta   90.00
_cell.angle_gamma   90.00
#
_symmetry.space_group_name_H-M   'P 1'
#
loop_
_entity.id
_entity.type
_entity.pdbx_description
1 polymer ?
#
loop_
_entity_poly.entity_id
_entity_poly.type
_entity_poly.pdbx_seq_one_letter_code
_entity_poly.pdbx_strand_id
1 'polypeptide(L)'
;MNEKIRCSWAGDTPIYIDYHDNEWGRPVHDDGKLFEMLILESMQAGLSWITVLKKRESFREAFDGFDPNKVALYGDAKIRELMANDKVIRNRAKIIAAVHNAKVFLEVVKKHGSFNKVIWEYVDYTPIIGRWRKMEELPSTTPLSDKISMDLKKMGFKFVGSTTTYSFMQAIGMVNDHVMECFVYEEILKGCI
;
A
#
# COMPACT_ATOMS: atom_id res chain seq x y z
N MET A 1 -2.35 33.53 -3.95
CA MET A 1 -2.72 32.11 -3.87
C MET A 1 -2.09 31.57 -2.60
N ASN A 2 -2.87 31.10 -1.63
CA ASN A 2 -2.27 30.50 -0.43
C ASN A 2 -1.51 29.24 -0.84
N GLU A 3 -0.23 29.19 -0.49
CA GLU A 3 0.61 28.02 -0.71
C GLU A 3 0.02 26.83 0.07
N LYS A 4 -0.17 25.68 -0.61
CA LYS A 4 -0.71 24.48 0.03
C LYS A 4 0.34 23.90 0.98
N ILE A 5 0.03 23.83 2.27
CA ILE A 5 0.88 23.17 3.26
C ILE A 5 0.75 21.66 3.07
N ARG A 6 1.89 20.96 2.95
CA ARG A 6 1.98 19.49 2.78
C ARG A 6 2.78 18.87 3.91
N CYS A 7 2.61 17.57 4.10
CA CYS A 7 3.52 16.79 4.94
C CYS A 7 4.96 16.91 4.42
N SER A 8 5.93 17.07 5.30
CA SER A 8 7.33 17.38 4.94
C SER A 8 7.99 16.31 4.04
N TRP A 9 7.53 15.05 4.12
CA TRP A 9 8.06 13.97 3.29
C TRP A 9 7.72 14.10 1.79
N ALA A 10 6.66 14.84 1.43
CA ALA A 10 6.29 15.03 0.02
C ALA A 10 7.38 15.78 -0.77
N GLY A 11 8.19 16.62 -0.07
CA GLY A 11 9.30 17.34 -0.69
C GLY A 11 8.85 18.18 -1.88
N ASP A 12 9.72 18.25 -2.88
CA ASP A 12 9.54 19.05 -4.10
C ASP A 12 9.48 18.21 -5.39
N THR A 13 9.61 16.89 -5.28
CA THR A 13 9.61 15.97 -6.43
C THR A 13 8.17 15.80 -6.95
N PRO A 14 7.86 16.12 -8.23
CA PRO A 14 6.49 16.12 -8.74
C PRO A 14 5.71 14.82 -8.51
N ILE A 15 6.33 13.66 -8.74
CA ILE A 15 5.68 12.36 -8.52
C ILE A 15 5.35 12.12 -7.04
N TYR A 16 6.15 12.67 -6.12
CA TYR A 16 5.91 12.53 -4.69
C TYR A 16 4.80 13.47 -4.22
N ILE A 17 4.77 14.69 -4.76
CA ILE A 17 3.70 15.66 -4.54
C ILE A 17 2.37 15.10 -5.05
N ASP A 18 2.36 14.54 -6.26
CA ASP A 18 1.15 13.95 -6.84
C ASP A 18 0.62 12.78 -5.99
N TYR A 19 1.49 11.86 -5.59
CA TYR A 19 1.13 10.76 -4.70
C TYR A 19 0.57 11.25 -3.35
N HIS A 20 1.22 12.25 -2.73
CA HIS A 20 0.78 12.85 -1.48
C HIS A 20 -0.60 13.52 -1.61
N ASP A 21 -0.79 14.31 -2.66
CA ASP A 21 -1.99 15.14 -2.82
C ASP A 21 -3.21 14.30 -3.25
N ASN A 22 -3.00 13.24 -4.03
CA ASN A 22 -4.08 12.56 -4.72
C ASN A 22 -4.29 11.09 -4.34
N GLU A 23 -3.33 10.44 -3.64
CA GLU A 23 -3.44 9.02 -3.31
C GLU A 23 -3.28 8.72 -1.82
N TRP A 24 -2.17 9.13 -1.21
CA TRP A 24 -1.84 8.75 0.16
C TRP A 24 -2.88 9.24 1.17
N GLY A 25 -3.34 8.34 2.05
CA GLY A 25 -4.36 8.64 3.05
C GLY A 25 -5.80 8.71 2.52
N ARG A 26 -6.02 8.55 1.21
CA ARG A 26 -7.37 8.55 0.63
C ARG A 26 -7.95 7.14 0.61
N PRO A 27 -9.22 6.95 1.07
CA PRO A 27 -9.85 5.64 1.14
C PRO A 27 -9.91 4.92 -0.20
N VAL A 28 -9.40 3.69 -0.23
CA VAL A 28 -9.39 2.80 -1.39
C VAL A 28 -10.20 1.55 -1.08
N HIS A 29 -11.23 1.26 -1.91
CA HIS A 29 -12.13 0.13 -1.76
C HIS A 29 -12.12 -0.84 -2.94
N ASP A 30 -11.35 -0.54 -3.98
CA ASP A 30 -11.19 -1.43 -5.14
C ASP A 30 -10.16 -2.52 -4.85
N ASP A 31 -10.56 -3.79 -4.98
CA ASP A 31 -9.70 -4.95 -4.67
C ASP A 31 -8.42 -4.99 -5.52
N GLY A 32 -8.48 -4.54 -6.78
CA GLY A 32 -7.29 -4.47 -7.64
C GLY A 32 -6.28 -3.44 -7.16
N LYS A 33 -6.76 -2.27 -6.74
CA LYS A 33 -5.91 -1.23 -6.12
C LYS A 33 -5.37 -1.67 -4.77
N LEU A 34 -6.17 -2.34 -3.95
CA LEU A 34 -5.72 -2.90 -2.68
C LEU A 34 -4.61 -3.93 -2.90
N PHE A 35 -4.74 -4.79 -3.91
CA PHE A 35 -3.70 -5.76 -4.25
C PHE A 35 -2.43 -5.06 -4.78
N GLU A 36 -2.56 -4.07 -5.69
CA GLU A 36 -1.42 -3.25 -6.15
C GLU A 36 -0.65 -2.66 -4.97
N MET A 37 -1.35 -1.97 -4.04
CA MET A 37 -0.71 -1.33 -2.89
C MET A 37 -0.06 -2.36 -1.95
N LEU A 38 -0.72 -3.49 -1.69
CA LEU A 38 -0.15 -4.57 -0.87
C LEU A 38 1.18 -5.09 -1.43
N ILE A 39 1.26 -5.28 -2.75
CA ILE A 39 2.50 -5.73 -3.40
C ILE A 39 3.56 -4.63 -3.39
N LEU A 40 3.21 -3.38 -3.71
CA LEU A 40 4.16 -2.26 -3.74
C LEU A 40 4.76 -1.99 -2.35
N GLU A 41 3.97 -2.02 -1.29
CA GLU A 41 4.44 -1.88 0.09
C GLU A 41 5.37 -3.05 0.50
N SER A 42 5.07 -4.26 0.05
CA SER A 42 5.96 -5.41 0.22
C SER A 42 7.29 -5.22 -0.52
N MET A 43 7.27 -4.59 -1.71
CA MET A 43 8.47 -4.26 -2.48
C MET A 43 9.29 -3.14 -1.83
N GLN A 44 8.68 -2.26 -1.04
CA GLN A 44 9.38 -1.18 -0.34
C GLN A 44 10.30 -1.70 0.78
N ALA A 45 10.01 -2.84 1.42
CA ALA A 45 10.78 -3.30 2.58
C ALA A 45 12.31 -3.15 2.39
N GLY A 46 12.96 -2.30 3.20
CA GLY A 46 14.39 -1.96 3.10
C GLY A 46 14.74 -0.93 2.03
N LEU A 47 13.77 -0.24 1.42
CA LEU A 47 13.94 0.80 0.41
C LEU A 47 13.12 2.05 0.80
N SER A 48 13.42 3.18 0.15
CA SER A 48 12.57 4.38 0.26
C SER A 48 11.34 4.25 -0.64
N TRP A 49 10.21 4.83 -0.22
CA TRP A 49 8.98 4.82 -1.01
C TRP A 49 9.15 5.46 -2.39
N ILE A 50 9.88 6.57 -2.47
CA ILE A 50 10.17 7.23 -3.76
C ILE A 50 10.85 6.29 -4.77
N THR A 51 11.66 5.33 -4.31
CA THR A 51 12.29 4.33 -5.18
C THR A 51 11.25 3.39 -5.79
N VAL A 52 10.25 2.99 -5.01
CA VAL A 52 9.13 2.16 -5.48
C VAL A 52 8.23 2.95 -6.41
N LEU A 53 7.88 4.17 -6.00
CA LEU A 53 6.97 5.05 -6.72
C LEU A 53 7.49 5.39 -8.12
N LYS A 54 8.80 5.70 -8.26
CA LYS A 54 9.45 5.93 -9.56
C LYS A 54 9.40 4.72 -10.50
N LYS A 55 9.26 3.52 -9.96
CA LYS A 55 9.20 2.27 -10.73
C LYS A 55 7.77 1.74 -10.90
N ARG A 56 6.77 2.42 -10.35
CA ARG A 56 5.38 1.94 -10.27
C ARG A 56 4.79 1.59 -11.63
N GLU A 57 4.97 2.45 -12.64
CA GLU A 57 4.47 2.17 -13.98
C GLU A 57 5.17 0.96 -14.61
N SER A 58 6.48 0.84 -14.43
CA SER A 58 7.21 -0.34 -14.88
C SER A 58 6.80 -1.62 -14.13
N PHE A 59 6.41 -1.49 -12.86
CA PHE A 59 5.80 -2.60 -12.12
C PHE A 59 4.43 -2.96 -12.69
N ARG A 60 3.58 -1.98 -13.01
CA ARG A 60 2.27 -2.25 -13.64
C ARG A 60 2.42 -2.99 -14.96
N GLU A 61 3.35 -2.55 -15.82
CA GLU A 61 3.66 -3.25 -17.07
C GLU A 61 4.15 -4.69 -16.82
N ALA A 62 5.13 -4.86 -15.93
CA ALA A 62 5.79 -6.14 -15.68
C ALA A 62 4.91 -7.15 -14.92
N PHE A 63 3.95 -6.68 -14.13
CA PHE A 63 3.02 -7.48 -13.31
C PHE A 63 1.58 -7.49 -13.88
N ASP A 64 1.42 -7.30 -15.21
CA ASP A 64 0.12 -7.37 -15.89
C ASP A 64 -0.96 -6.48 -15.26
N GLY A 65 -0.62 -5.24 -14.89
CA GLY A 65 -1.51 -4.29 -14.24
C GLY A 65 -1.86 -4.67 -12.80
N PHE A 66 -1.08 -5.53 -12.16
CA PHE A 66 -1.38 -6.13 -10.85
C PHE A 66 -2.70 -6.91 -10.82
N ASP A 67 -3.08 -7.52 -11.96
CA ASP A 67 -4.21 -8.46 -11.97
C ASP A 67 -3.84 -9.73 -11.17
N PRO A 68 -4.47 -9.96 -10.00
CA PRO A 68 -4.10 -11.10 -9.15
C PRO A 68 -4.33 -12.45 -9.84
N ASN A 69 -5.27 -12.54 -10.79
CA ASN A 69 -5.50 -13.77 -11.54
C ASN A 69 -4.31 -14.10 -12.45
N LYS A 70 -3.71 -13.09 -13.09
CA LYS A 70 -2.53 -13.27 -13.94
C LYS A 70 -1.27 -13.50 -13.09
N VAL A 71 -1.05 -12.67 -12.07
CA VAL A 71 0.13 -12.77 -11.19
C VAL A 71 0.18 -14.14 -10.49
N ALA A 72 -0.95 -14.70 -10.07
CA ALA A 72 -1.02 -16.02 -9.45
C ALA A 72 -0.54 -17.17 -10.36
N LEU A 73 -0.54 -16.96 -11.67
CA LEU A 73 -0.12 -17.95 -12.68
C LEU A 73 1.37 -17.87 -13.06
N TYR A 74 2.10 -16.90 -12.53
CA TYR A 74 3.52 -16.74 -12.88
C TYR A 74 4.34 -17.97 -12.44
N GLY A 75 4.98 -18.59 -13.42
CA GLY A 75 5.93 -19.68 -13.22
C GLY A 75 7.39 -19.20 -13.26
N ASP A 76 8.30 -20.15 -13.21
CA ASP A 76 9.75 -19.86 -13.17
C ASP A 76 10.26 -19.02 -14.35
N ALA A 77 9.66 -19.16 -15.54
CA ALA A 77 10.03 -18.36 -16.71
C ALA A 77 9.76 -16.86 -16.46
N LYS A 78 8.55 -16.52 -15.97
CA LYS A 78 8.17 -15.13 -15.65
C LYS A 78 8.98 -14.58 -14.49
N ILE A 79 9.27 -15.40 -13.48
CA ILE A 79 10.12 -15.00 -12.35
C ILE A 79 11.54 -14.65 -12.85
N ARG A 80 12.12 -15.44 -13.77
CA ARG A 80 13.42 -15.11 -14.38
C ARG A 80 13.37 -13.83 -15.21
N GLU A 81 12.31 -13.62 -15.98
CA GLU A 81 12.07 -12.38 -16.74
C GLU A 81 12.06 -11.16 -15.80
N LEU A 82 11.27 -11.21 -14.71
CA LEU A 82 11.21 -10.14 -13.72
C LEU A 82 12.56 -9.88 -13.05
N MET A 83 13.35 -10.93 -12.77
CA MET A 83 14.71 -10.81 -12.23
C MET A 83 15.71 -10.20 -13.22
N ALA A 84 15.48 -10.33 -14.53
CA ALA A 84 16.29 -9.71 -15.57
C ALA A 84 15.88 -8.26 -15.87
N ASN A 85 14.66 -7.85 -15.48
CA ASN A 85 14.13 -6.51 -15.75
C ASN A 85 14.68 -5.49 -14.75
N ASP A 86 15.52 -4.57 -15.18
CA ASP A 86 16.14 -3.52 -14.36
C ASP A 86 15.17 -2.37 -14.02
N LYS A 87 14.03 -2.31 -14.68
CA LYS A 87 12.98 -1.31 -14.42
C LYS A 87 12.17 -1.64 -13.16
N VAL A 88 12.25 -2.87 -12.63
CA VAL A 88 11.59 -3.26 -11.37
C VAL A 88 12.62 -3.56 -10.27
N ILE A 89 12.15 -3.80 -9.03
CA ILE A 89 13.02 -4.19 -7.93
C ILE A 89 13.36 -5.68 -8.07
N ARG A 90 14.62 -5.97 -8.38
CA ARG A 90 15.14 -7.32 -8.63
C ARG A 90 15.47 -8.04 -7.32
N ASN A 91 14.42 -8.44 -6.58
CA ASN A 91 14.57 -9.26 -5.38
C ASN A 91 13.73 -10.54 -5.55
N ARG A 92 14.42 -11.68 -5.73
CA ARG A 92 13.76 -12.96 -6.01
C ARG A 92 12.76 -13.36 -4.93
N ALA A 93 13.08 -13.15 -3.66
CA ALA A 93 12.20 -13.50 -2.54
C ALA A 93 10.91 -12.67 -2.58
N LYS A 94 11.00 -11.37 -2.85
CA LYS A 94 9.84 -10.47 -2.97
C LYS A 94 8.98 -10.81 -4.19
N ILE A 95 9.59 -11.14 -5.34
CA ILE A 95 8.87 -11.53 -6.55
C ILE A 95 8.11 -12.85 -6.32
N ILE A 96 8.76 -13.85 -5.73
CA ILE A 96 8.09 -15.12 -5.38
C ILE A 96 6.96 -14.86 -4.37
N ALA A 97 7.18 -14.00 -3.39
CA ALA A 97 6.15 -13.63 -2.43
C ALA A 97 4.97 -12.91 -3.08
N ALA A 98 5.19 -12.05 -4.07
CA ALA A 98 4.11 -11.40 -4.82
C ALA A 98 3.23 -12.42 -5.54
N VAL A 99 3.82 -13.42 -6.20
CA VAL A 99 3.08 -14.53 -6.84
C VAL A 99 2.30 -15.36 -5.82
N HIS A 100 2.93 -15.67 -4.69
CA HIS A 100 2.27 -16.38 -3.59
C HIS A 100 1.11 -15.56 -3.01
N ASN A 101 1.34 -14.27 -2.76
CA ASN A 101 0.32 -13.37 -2.23
C ASN A 101 -0.88 -13.22 -3.18
N ALA A 102 -0.66 -13.26 -4.50
CA ALA A 102 -1.76 -13.27 -5.46
C ALA A 102 -2.67 -14.50 -5.29
N LYS A 103 -2.09 -15.68 -5.08
CA LYS A 103 -2.87 -16.90 -4.82
C LYS A 103 -3.66 -16.79 -3.52
N VAL A 104 -3.02 -16.34 -2.45
CA VAL A 104 -3.67 -16.12 -1.15
C VAL A 104 -4.78 -15.08 -1.26
N PHE A 105 -4.54 -13.98 -1.98
CA PHE A 105 -5.52 -12.93 -2.21
C PHE A 105 -6.79 -13.49 -2.88
N LEU A 106 -6.64 -14.29 -3.93
CA LEU A 106 -7.76 -14.92 -4.63
C LEU A 106 -8.54 -15.89 -3.73
N GLU A 107 -7.86 -16.66 -2.86
CA GLU A 107 -8.52 -17.52 -1.89
C GLU A 107 -9.30 -16.70 -0.84
N VAL A 108 -8.75 -15.57 -0.39
CA VAL A 108 -9.44 -14.65 0.53
C VAL A 108 -10.67 -14.06 -0.14
N VAL A 109 -10.56 -13.56 -1.37
CA VAL A 109 -11.71 -13.04 -2.14
C VAL A 109 -12.78 -14.11 -2.32
N LYS A 110 -12.40 -15.32 -2.70
CA LYS A 110 -13.32 -16.45 -2.85
C LYS A 110 -14.07 -16.79 -1.56
N LYS A 111 -13.38 -16.72 -0.42
CA LYS A 111 -13.96 -17.08 0.89
C LYS A 111 -14.83 -15.98 1.49
N HIS A 112 -14.46 -14.71 1.31
CA HIS A 112 -15.06 -13.56 2.01
C HIS A 112 -15.86 -12.64 1.09
N GLY A 113 -15.81 -12.85 -0.23
CA GLY A 113 -16.47 -12.06 -1.26
C GLY A 113 -15.60 -10.92 -1.81
N SER A 114 -14.76 -10.27 -0.98
CA SER A 114 -13.77 -9.27 -1.41
C SER A 114 -12.66 -9.13 -0.38
N PHE A 115 -11.49 -8.67 -0.81
CA PHE A 115 -10.41 -8.31 0.09
C PHE A 115 -10.70 -6.98 0.79
N ASN A 116 -11.38 -6.06 0.11
CA ASN A 116 -11.90 -4.82 0.71
C ASN A 116 -12.68 -5.10 1.99
N LYS A 117 -13.63 -6.04 1.95
CA LYS A 117 -14.41 -6.43 3.12
C LYS A 117 -13.50 -6.86 4.28
N VAL A 118 -12.54 -7.75 4.02
CA VAL A 118 -11.62 -8.27 5.05
C VAL A 118 -10.77 -7.17 5.68
N ILE A 119 -10.28 -6.22 4.89
CA ILE A 119 -9.39 -5.16 5.39
C ILE A 119 -10.17 -4.04 6.07
N TRP A 120 -11.26 -3.59 5.51
CA TRP A 120 -11.99 -2.45 6.04
C TRP A 120 -12.87 -2.78 7.26
N GLU A 121 -13.22 -4.05 7.48
CA GLU A 121 -13.89 -4.50 8.72
C GLU A 121 -13.08 -4.18 9.99
N TYR A 122 -11.76 -4.06 9.93
CA TYR A 122 -10.93 -3.70 11.09
C TYR A 122 -11.17 -2.29 11.63
N VAL A 123 -11.78 -1.42 10.84
CA VAL A 123 -12.07 -0.01 11.18
C VAL A 123 -13.54 0.35 10.91
N ASP A 124 -14.41 -0.65 10.84
CA ASP A 124 -15.85 -0.47 10.56
C ASP A 124 -16.10 0.44 9.35
N TYR A 125 -15.30 0.27 8.28
CA TYR A 125 -15.33 1.06 7.05
C TYR A 125 -15.14 2.57 7.24
N THR A 126 -14.61 2.99 8.37
CA THR A 126 -14.38 4.40 8.69
C THR A 126 -12.90 4.66 8.95
N PRO A 127 -12.23 5.57 8.22
CA PRO A 127 -10.83 5.89 8.45
C PRO A 127 -10.55 6.35 9.88
N ILE A 128 -9.47 5.87 10.45
CA ILE A 128 -8.94 6.39 11.71
C ILE A 128 -8.27 7.72 11.43
N ILE A 129 -8.65 8.75 12.16
CA ILE A 129 -8.08 10.09 11.99
C ILE A 129 -6.94 10.29 12.99
N GLY A 130 -5.71 10.35 12.50
CA GLY A 130 -4.54 10.78 13.24
C GLY A 130 -4.63 12.26 13.60
N ARG A 131 -3.95 12.68 14.67
CA ARG A 131 -3.92 14.10 15.12
C ARG A 131 -2.47 14.55 15.30
N TRP A 132 -1.66 14.30 14.29
CA TRP A 132 -0.23 14.57 14.31
C TRP A 132 0.04 16.03 14.01
N ARG A 133 0.90 16.65 14.78
CA ARG A 133 1.39 18.01 14.51
C ARG A 133 2.65 18.00 13.65
N LYS A 134 3.44 16.92 13.77
CA LYS A 134 4.71 16.75 13.07
C LYS A 134 4.86 15.31 12.61
N MET A 135 5.59 15.09 11.52
CA MET A 135 5.82 13.77 10.97
C MET A 135 6.58 12.84 11.93
N GLU A 136 7.42 13.39 12.80
CA GLU A 136 8.20 12.64 13.79
C GLU A 136 7.33 12.03 14.89
N GLU A 137 6.09 12.46 15.03
CA GLU A 137 5.12 11.90 15.99
C GLU A 137 4.46 10.62 15.46
N LEU A 138 4.54 10.36 14.14
CA LEU A 138 3.93 9.18 13.55
C LEU A 138 4.65 7.91 14.02
N PRO A 139 3.91 6.92 14.53
CA PRO A 139 4.52 5.63 14.91
C PRO A 139 4.91 4.83 13.67
N SER A 140 5.87 3.95 13.82
CA SER A 140 6.21 2.99 12.76
C SER A 140 5.27 1.78 12.71
N THR A 141 4.51 1.54 13.79
CA THR A 141 3.51 0.48 13.94
C THR A 141 2.47 0.89 14.97
N THR A 142 1.31 0.24 14.96
CA THR A 142 0.25 0.42 15.95
C THR A 142 -0.26 -0.95 16.41
N PRO A 143 -0.97 -1.05 17.55
CA PRO A 143 -1.63 -2.30 17.95
C PRO A 143 -2.55 -2.86 16.86
N LEU A 144 -3.19 -2.00 16.07
CA LEU A 144 -4.04 -2.41 14.96
C LEU A 144 -3.20 -2.97 13.80
N SER A 145 -2.10 -2.33 13.41
CA SER A 145 -1.21 -2.86 12.38
C SER A 145 -0.57 -4.19 12.80
N ASP A 146 -0.26 -4.36 14.08
CA ASP A 146 0.21 -5.63 14.64
C ASP A 146 -0.83 -6.74 14.47
N LYS A 147 -2.09 -6.43 14.82
CA LYS A 147 -3.21 -7.36 14.69
C LYS A 147 -3.45 -7.74 13.22
N ILE A 148 -3.56 -6.77 12.33
CA ILE A 148 -3.76 -7.00 10.89
C ILE A 148 -2.59 -7.81 10.32
N SER A 149 -1.35 -7.46 10.66
CA SER A 149 -0.15 -8.21 10.25
C SER A 149 -0.21 -9.68 10.68
N MET A 150 -0.60 -9.95 11.92
CA MET A 150 -0.76 -11.33 12.41
C MET A 150 -1.84 -12.09 11.64
N ASP A 151 -2.97 -11.46 11.38
CA ASP A 151 -4.08 -12.10 10.70
C ASP A 151 -3.79 -12.33 9.21
N LEU A 152 -3.16 -11.37 8.52
CA LEU A 152 -2.67 -11.57 7.15
C LEU A 152 -1.65 -12.70 7.06
N LYS A 153 -0.72 -12.82 8.02
CA LYS A 153 0.22 -13.95 8.09
C LYS A 153 -0.49 -15.28 8.29
N LYS A 154 -1.51 -15.35 9.15
CA LYS A 154 -2.33 -16.55 9.34
C LYS A 154 -3.10 -16.95 8.08
N MET A 155 -3.53 -15.96 7.28
CA MET A 155 -4.13 -16.20 5.96
C MET A 155 -3.10 -16.69 4.93
N GLY A 156 -1.80 -16.57 5.22
CA GLY A 156 -0.71 -17.02 4.36
C GLY A 156 0.06 -15.93 3.64
N PHE A 157 -0.30 -14.66 3.75
CA PHE A 157 0.44 -13.57 3.11
C PHE A 157 1.89 -13.48 3.60
N LYS A 158 2.77 -13.07 2.69
CA LYS A 158 4.22 -12.88 2.91
C LYS A 158 4.59 -11.41 2.81
N PHE A 159 5.67 -11.01 3.47
CA PHE A 159 6.16 -9.61 3.53
C PHE A 159 5.10 -8.61 4.06
N VAL A 160 4.28 -9.05 4.98
CA VAL A 160 3.24 -8.25 5.66
C VAL A 160 3.60 -8.08 7.14
N GLY A 161 4.84 -7.68 7.44
CA GLY A 161 5.25 -7.27 8.79
C GLY A 161 4.46 -6.04 9.27
N SER A 162 4.42 -5.80 10.60
CA SER A 162 3.60 -4.72 11.16
C SER A 162 3.90 -3.34 10.55
N THR A 163 5.17 -3.00 10.36
CA THR A 163 5.57 -1.75 9.70
C THR A 163 5.05 -1.67 8.26
N THR A 164 5.23 -2.75 7.46
CA THR A 164 4.70 -2.81 6.09
C THR A 164 3.18 -2.73 6.07
N THR A 165 2.51 -3.38 7.04
CA THR A 165 1.06 -3.34 7.18
C THR A 165 0.59 -1.93 7.55
N TYR A 166 1.32 -1.22 8.42
CA TYR A 166 0.97 0.16 8.77
C TYR A 166 1.14 1.11 7.58
N SER A 167 2.23 0.97 6.81
CA SER A 167 2.40 1.72 5.55
C SER A 167 1.27 1.42 4.56
N PHE A 168 0.86 0.15 4.46
CA PHE A 168 -0.29 -0.23 3.64
C PHE A 168 -1.60 0.43 4.13
N MET A 169 -1.85 0.47 5.46
CA MET A 169 -3.02 1.16 6.03
C MET A 169 -3.02 2.66 5.68
N GLN A 170 -1.86 3.31 5.73
CA GLN A 170 -1.68 4.71 5.32
C GLN A 170 -1.95 4.88 3.81
N ALA A 171 -1.36 4.03 2.99
CA ALA A 171 -1.45 4.11 1.54
C ALA A 171 -2.88 3.92 1.00
N ILE A 172 -3.70 3.08 1.67
CA ILE A 172 -5.09 2.83 1.29
C ILE A 172 -6.11 3.73 2.00
N GLY A 173 -5.64 4.69 2.82
CA GLY A 173 -6.49 5.63 3.54
C GLY A 173 -7.30 5.02 4.69
N MET A 174 -6.90 3.84 5.19
CA MET A 174 -7.49 3.28 6.41
C MET A 174 -7.16 4.13 7.65
N VAL A 175 -6.05 4.85 7.58
CA VAL A 175 -5.66 5.89 8.55
C VAL A 175 -5.36 7.18 7.81
N ASN A 176 -5.86 8.31 8.30
CA ASN A 176 -5.46 9.63 7.86
C ASN A 176 -4.32 10.11 8.73
N ASP A 177 -3.09 9.92 8.26
CA ASP A 177 -1.87 10.30 8.97
C ASP A 177 -1.19 11.55 8.38
N HIS A 178 -1.91 12.32 7.58
CA HIS A 178 -1.48 13.68 7.25
C HIS A 178 -1.37 14.50 8.54
N VAL A 179 -0.35 15.36 8.64
CA VAL A 179 -0.28 16.31 9.75
C VAL A 179 -1.45 17.28 9.69
N MET A 180 -1.94 17.75 10.85
CA MET A 180 -3.16 18.57 10.94
C MET A 180 -3.11 19.86 10.12
N GLU A 181 -1.93 20.42 9.86
CA GLU A 181 -1.75 21.61 9.03
C GLU A 181 -1.75 21.28 7.51
N CYS A 182 -1.66 20.02 7.13
CA CYS A 182 -1.69 19.60 5.74
C CYS A 182 -3.08 19.83 5.12
N PHE A 183 -3.13 20.42 3.93
CA PHE A 183 -4.41 20.69 3.27
C PHE A 183 -5.21 19.40 2.97
N VAL A 184 -4.53 18.27 2.71
CA VAL A 184 -5.19 16.97 2.45
C VAL A 184 -5.88 16.44 3.71
N TYR A 185 -5.34 16.73 4.90
CA TYR A 185 -5.97 16.34 6.17
C TYR A 185 -7.43 16.80 6.26
N GLU A 186 -7.65 18.08 5.98
CA GLU A 186 -8.98 18.70 5.99
C GLU A 186 -9.89 18.18 4.86
N GLU A 187 -9.33 17.89 3.68
CA GLU A 187 -10.09 17.32 2.56
C GLU A 187 -10.64 15.94 2.92
N ILE A 188 -9.82 15.08 3.54
CA ILE A 188 -10.24 13.75 3.96
C ILE A 188 -11.30 13.83 5.05
N LEU A 189 -11.13 14.70 6.06
CA LEU A 189 -12.15 14.91 7.10
C LEU A 189 -13.52 15.28 6.52
N LYS A 190 -13.56 16.15 5.51
CA LYS A 190 -14.80 16.56 4.85
C LYS A 190 -15.44 15.44 4.01
N GLY A 191 -14.64 14.54 3.48
CA GLY A 191 -15.09 13.38 2.72
C GLY A 191 -15.56 12.20 3.58
N CYS A 192 -15.25 12.19 4.88
CA CYS A 192 -15.68 11.17 5.84
C CYS A 192 -16.98 11.52 6.56
N ILE A 193 -17.56 12.68 6.26
CA ILE A 193 -18.86 13.16 6.77
C ILE A 193 -19.88 13.01 5.66
#